data_d0f243f1b1a15d469e33b083d2bf4f3b
#
_entry.id   d0f243f1b1a15d469e33b083d2bf4f3b
#
_cell.length_a   1.000
_cell.length_b   1.000
_cell.length_c   1.000
_cell.angle_alpha   90.00
_cell.angle_beta   90.00
_cell.angle_gamma   90.00
#
_symmetry.space_group_name_H-M   'P 1'
#
loop_
_entity.id
_entity.type
_entity.pdbx_description
1 polymer ?
#
loop_
_entity_poly.entity_id
_entity_poly.type
_entity_poly.pdbx_seq_one_letter_code
_entity_poly.pdbx_strand_id
1 'polypeptide(L)'
;MKILKPVLIILLIILVFMVFRGCSAYNKMVKLDETVSHQWGQVNNTYQRRADLISSLVSTVQGSAYFEQGTLTEVIEARAKATQVTIDASKLTEENVKSFQIAQGELSGALSRLLVTMERYPDIKTTQQFQDIMVSLEGTENRINLARNEYNGVVKEYNSYIRRFPQLIYAAMFGFDKRAYFEADAGAERRVNIDFSDLKRMPNNQVQPQAQPQQPAPQQIPAAQPEPTAAEE
;
A
#
# COMPACT_ATOMS: atom_id res chain seq x y z
N MET A 1 0.55 -2.31 -68.08
CA MET A 1 1.15 -1.13 -67.42
C MET A 1 0.17 -0.12 -66.85
N LYS A 2 -1.09 -0.02 -67.34
CA LYS A 2 -2.08 0.99 -66.84
C LYS A 2 -2.64 0.74 -65.45
N ILE A 3 -2.64 -0.51 -64.95
CA ILE A 3 -3.17 -0.90 -63.62
C ILE A 3 -2.08 -0.80 -62.52
N LEU A 4 -0.80 -0.84 -62.88
CA LEU A 4 0.31 -0.84 -61.92
C LEU A 4 0.45 0.51 -61.18
N LYS A 5 0.22 1.62 -61.86
CA LYS A 5 0.29 2.97 -61.31
C LYS A 5 -0.73 3.24 -60.18
N PRO A 6 -2.04 2.96 -60.33
CA PRO A 6 -3.00 3.16 -59.27
C PRO A 6 -2.78 2.24 -58.07
N VAL A 7 -2.35 1.00 -58.33
CA VAL A 7 -2.00 0.05 -57.23
C VAL A 7 -0.83 0.58 -56.41
N LEU A 8 0.21 1.11 -57.03
CA LEU A 8 1.38 1.67 -56.36
C LEU A 8 1.05 2.92 -55.55
N ILE A 9 0.13 3.77 -56.04
CA ILE A 9 -0.37 4.94 -55.29
C ILE A 9 -1.18 4.52 -54.06
N ILE A 10 -2.04 3.51 -54.17
CA ILE A 10 -2.81 2.98 -53.05
C ILE A 10 -1.85 2.39 -51.98
N LEU A 11 -0.84 1.66 -52.41
CA LEU A 11 0.17 1.05 -51.53
C LEU A 11 0.97 2.12 -50.79
N LEU A 12 1.33 3.21 -51.47
CA LEU A 12 2.00 4.38 -50.90
C LEU A 12 1.11 5.06 -49.82
N ILE A 13 -0.18 5.26 -50.10
CA ILE A 13 -1.13 5.87 -49.19
C ILE A 13 -1.26 5.00 -47.91
N ILE A 14 -1.36 3.67 -48.07
CA ILE A 14 -1.41 2.72 -46.94
C ILE A 14 -0.13 2.81 -46.14
N LEU A 15 1.03 2.86 -46.77
CA LEU A 15 2.33 2.97 -46.10
C LEU A 15 2.42 4.26 -45.26
N VAL A 16 2.06 5.42 -45.88
CA VAL A 16 2.07 6.71 -45.17
C VAL A 16 1.11 6.70 -43.98
N PHE A 17 -0.09 6.14 -44.17
CA PHE A 17 -1.06 5.99 -43.07
C PHE A 17 -0.52 5.08 -41.92
N MET A 18 0.13 3.99 -42.30
CA MET A 18 0.75 3.05 -41.30
C MET A 18 1.87 3.73 -40.52
N VAL A 19 2.71 4.54 -41.17
CA VAL A 19 3.77 5.30 -40.48
C VAL A 19 3.16 6.33 -39.52
N PHE A 20 2.15 7.06 -39.94
CA PHE A 20 1.50 8.07 -39.10
C PHE A 20 0.84 7.45 -37.86
N ARG A 21 0.18 6.30 -38.03
CA ARG A 21 -0.41 5.52 -36.95
C ARG A 21 0.67 4.95 -36.03
N GLY A 22 1.80 4.54 -36.58
CA GLY A 22 2.97 4.04 -35.83
C GLY A 22 3.56 5.11 -34.90
N CYS A 23 3.78 6.33 -35.38
CA CYS A 23 4.26 7.44 -34.55
C CYS A 23 3.30 7.76 -33.37
N SER A 24 1.99 7.79 -33.65
CA SER A 24 0.98 8.01 -32.60
C SER A 24 0.96 6.89 -31.58
N ALA A 25 1.07 5.63 -32.03
CA ALA A 25 1.14 4.47 -31.14
C ALA A 25 2.39 4.50 -30.26
N TYR A 26 3.56 4.82 -30.84
CA TYR A 26 4.82 4.97 -30.11
C TYR A 26 4.71 6.02 -29.00
N ASN A 27 4.25 7.23 -29.33
CA ASN A 27 4.09 8.30 -28.34
C ASN A 27 3.15 7.91 -27.19
N LYS A 28 2.08 7.17 -27.49
CA LYS A 28 1.17 6.67 -26.45
C LYS A 28 1.84 5.59 -25.60
N MET A 29 2.65 4.68 -26.18
CA MET A 29 3.41 3.66 -25.44
C MET A 29 4.41 4.31 -24.49
N VAL A 30 5.20 5.28 -24.97
CA VAL A 30 6.14 6.04 -24.14
C VAL A 30 5.42 6.69 -22.98
N LYS A 31 4.28 7.38 -23.23
CA LYS A 31 3.52 8.02 -22.15
C LYS A 31 3.03 7.03 -21.09
N LEU A 32 2.57 5.86 -21.50
CA LEU A 32 2.10 4.82 -20.57
C LEU A 32 3.27 4.20 -19.80
N ASP A 33 4.41 3.98 -20.44
CA ASP A 33 5.62 3.46 -19.80
C ASP A 33 6.18 4.43 -18.76
N GLU A 34 6.20 5.73 -19.08
CA GLU A 34 6.56 6.78 -18.12
C GLU A 34 5.60 6.83 -16.92
N THR A 35 4.31 6.61 -17.16
CA THR A 35 3.31 6.52 -16.07
C THR A 35 3.60 5.34 -15.15
N VAL A 36 3.97 4.16 -15.71
CA VAL A 36 4.37 2.99 -14.92
C VAL A 36 5.63 3.29 -14.11
N SER A 37 6.64 3.91 -14.74
CA SER A 37 7.91 4.28 -14.09
C SER A 37 7.68 5.26 -12.94
N HIS A 38 6.84 6.25 -13.14
CA HIS A 38 6.46 7.22 -12.10
C HIS A 38 5.79 6.50 -10.91
N GLN A 39 4.82 5.62 -11.19
CA GLN A 39 4.10 4.91 -10.11
C GLN A 39 5.00 3.90 -9.39
N TRP A 40 5.97 3.29 -10.09
CA TRP A 40 7.01 2.49 -9.45
C TRP A 40 7.84 3.31 -8.47
N GLY A 41 8.18 4.56 -8.84
CA GLY A 41 8.85 5.50 -7.94
C GLY A 41 8.05 5.76 -6.66
N GLN A 42 6.71 5.88 -6.73
CA GLN A 42 5.86 6.04 -5.55
C GLN A 42 5.86 4.79 -4.65
N VAL A 43 5.85 3.59 -5.26
CA VAL A 43 6.02 2.33 -4.53
C VAL A 43 7.35 2.33 -3.79
N ASN A 44 8.46 2.60 -4.46
CA ASN A 44 9.79 2.63 -3.84
C ASN A 44 9.87 3.62 -2.69
N ASN A 45 9.33 4.82 -2.84
CA ASN A 45 9.32 5.85 -1.80
C ASN A 45 8.56 5.39 -0.54
N THR A 46 7.46 4.65 -0.70
CA THR A 46 6.71 4.12 0.44
C THR A 46 7.46 3.00 1.17
N TYR A 47 8.14 2.13 0.44
CA TYR A 47 8.98 1.09 1.05
C TYR A 47 10.23 1.67 1.71
N GLN A 48 10.86 2.70 1.12
CA GLN A 48 11.97 3.41 1.75
C GLN A 48 11.54 4.03 3.08
N ARG A 49 10.40 4.73 3.10
CA ARG A 49 9.84 5.29 4.35
C ARG A 49 9.61 4.22 5.41
N ARG A 50 9.11 3.04 5.03
CA ARG A 50 8.95 1.91 5.95
C ARG A 50 10.29 1.46 6.52
N ALA A 51 11.33 1.32 5.68
CA ALA A 51 12.67 0.93 6.10
C ALA A 51 13.28 1.96 7.08
N ASP A 52 13.02 3.25 6.89
CA ASP A 52 13.48 4.32 7.78
C ASP A 52 12.76 4.29 9.14
N LEU A 53 11.44 4.05 9.14
CA LEU A 53 10.67 3.88 10.37
C LEU A 53 11.11 2.63 11.17
N ILE A 54 11.43 1.53 10.47
CA ILE A 54 11.98 0.32 11.11
C ILE A 54 13.35 0.61 11.74
N SER A 55 14.20 1.43 11.10
CA SER A 55 15.46 1.86 11.71
C SER A 55 15.25 2.66 12.98
N SER A 56 14.26 3.57 12.99
CA SER A 56 13.90 4.34 14.17
C SER A 56 13.36 3.44 15.29
N LEU A 57 12.55 2.43 14.93
CA LEU A 57 12.05 1.43 15.87
C LEU A 57 13.19 0.65 16.51
N VAL A 58 14.13 0.13 15.70
CA VAL A 58 15.31 -0.59 16.17
C VAL A 58 16.13 0.27 17.13
N SER A 59 16.39 1.53 16.79
CA SER A 59 17.14 2.46 17.65
C SER A 59 16.42 2.71 19.00
N THR A 60 15.09 2.83 18.97
CA THR A 60 14.28 3.01 20.20
C THR A 60 14.37 1.80 21.11
N VAL A 61 14.33 0.59 20.52
CA VAL A 61 14.40 -0.67 21.29
C VAL A 61 15.82 -0.95 21.78
N GLN A 62 16.85 -0.66 20.99
CA GLN A 62 18.27 -0.81 21.40
C GLN A 62 18.65 0.02 22.61
N GLY A 63 17.98 1.15 22.84
CA GLY A 63 18.20 1.98 24.03
C GLY A 63 17.80 1.31 25.35
N SER A 64 17.10 0.18 25.30
CA SER A 64 16.71 -0.61 26.49
C SER A 64 17.76 -1.68 26.78
N ALA A 65 18.36 -1.62 27.96
CA ALA A 65 19.47 -2.51 28.39
C ALA A 65 19.15 -4.01 28.46
N TYR A 66 17.88 -4.40 28.35
CA TYR A 66 17.41 -5.77 28.60
C TYR A 66 16.80 -6.44 27.38
N PHE A 67 16.87 -5.83 26.19
CA PHE A 67 16.22 -6.40 25.02
C PHE A 67 17.05 -7.50 24.36
N GLU A 68 16.37 -8.56 23.90
CA GLU A 68 16.98 -9.73 23.25
C GLU A 68 17.62 -9.35 21.90
N GLN A 69 18.97 -9.42 21.83
CA GLN A 69 19.74 -8.98 20.67
C GLN A 69 19.43 -9.79 19.38
N GLY A 70 19.07 -11.08 19.52
CA GLY A 70 18.82 -11.97 18.38
C GLY A 70 17.72 -11.45 17.44
N THR A 71 16.56 -11.10 18.01
CA THR A 71 15.41 -10.61 17.23
C THR A 71 15.68 -9.25 16.57
N LEU A 72 16.44 -8.38 17.24
CA LEU A 72 16.88 -7.11 16.65
C LEU A 72 17.81 -7.32 15.44
N THR A 73 18.76 -8.24 15.57
CA THR A 73 19.70 -8.58 14.47
C THR A 73 18.94 -9.09 13.26
N GLU A 74 17.94 -9.97 13.45
CA GLU A 74 17.09 -10.44 12.34
C GLU A 74 16.40 -9.29 11.59
N VAL A 75 15.88 -8.29 12.31
CA VAL A 75 15.22 -7.13 11.67
C VAL A 75 16.22 -6.27 10.92
N ILE A 76 17.42 -6.05 11.49
CA ILE A 76 18.50 -5.28 10.83
C ILE A 76 18.94 -5.96 9.55
N GLU A 77 19.16 -7.29 9.57
CA GLU A 77 19.56 -8.07 8.41
C GLU A 77 18.47 -8.10 7.33
N ALA A 78 17.23 -8.35 7.72
CA ALA A 78 16.10 -8.34 6.80
C ALA A 78 15.89 -6.96 6.16
N ARG A 79 16.08 -5.87 6.93
CA ARG A 79 16.05 -4.51 6.40
C ARG A 79 17.19 -4.28 5.39
N ALA A 80 18.41 -4.71 5.71
CA ALA A 80 19.53 -4.55 4.80
C ALA A 80 19.27 -5.28 3.47
N LYS A 81 18.78 -6.51 3.51
CA LYS A 81 18.36 -7.26 2.32
C LYS A 81 17.26 -6.54 1.53
N ALA A 82 16.22 -6.09 2.20
CA ALA A 82 15.09 -5.42 1.56
C ALA A 82 15.48 -4.11 0.87
N THR A 83 16.47 -3.38 1.41
CA THR A 83 16.97 -2.13 0.83
C THR A 83 18.02 -2.35 -0.26
N GLN A 84 18.68 -3.51 -0.30
CA GLN A 84 19.62 -3.86 -1.38
C GLN A 84 18.92 -4.23 -2.69
N VAL A 85 17.70 -4.76 -2.61
CA VAL A 85 16.93 -5.13 -3.80
C VAL A 85 16.30 -3.87 -4.40
N THR A 86 17.08 -3.17 -5.23
CA THR A 86 16.62 -2.03 -6.02
C THR A 86 16.32 -2.46 -7.44
N ILE A 87 15.15 -2.07 -7.97
CA ILE A 87 14.75 -2.37 -9.33
C ILE A 87 14.71 -1.07 -10.12
N ASP A 88 15.44 -1.05 -11.24
CA ASP A 88 15.31 0.01 -12.23
C ASP A 88 13.91 -0.04 -12.86
N ALA A 89 13.26 1.11 -12.99
CA ALA A 89 11.92 1.20 -13.58
C ALA A 89 11.86 0.66 -15.02
N SER A 90 12.99 0.63 -15.75
CA SER A 90 13.10 0.00 -17.08
C SER A 90 13.07 -1.54 -17.03
N LYS A 91 13.36 -2.15 -15.88
CA LYS A 91 13.54 -3.61 -15.69
C LYS A 91 12.49 -4.23 -14.78
N LEU A 92 11.25 -3.81 -14.91
CA LEU A 92 10.11 -4.31 -14.12
C LEU A 92 9.64 -5.67 -14.67
N THR A 93 10.55 -6.66 -14.64
CA THR A 93 10.28 -8.05 -15.03
C THR A 93 9.61 -8.81 -13.88
N GLU A 94 8.96 -9.93 -14.20
CA GLU A 94 8.32 -10.80 -13.22
C GLU A 94 9.31 -11.30 -12.15
N GLU A 95 10.51 -11.69 -12.56
CA GLU A 95 11.58 -12.13 -11.67
C GLU A 95 12.02 -11.04 -10.70
N ASN A 96 12.26 -9.81 -11.21
CA ASN A 96 12.72 -8.70 -10.40
C ASN A 96 11.66 -8.25 -9.38
N VAL A 97 10.40 -8.09 -9.83
CA VAL A 97 9.30 -7.69 -8.95
C VAL A 97 9.03 -8.76 -7.89
N LYS A 98 9.12 -10.04 -8.24
CA LYS A 98 8.98 -11.16 -7.30
C LYS A 98 10.11 -11.18 -6.27
N SER A 99 11.36 -10.98 -6.69
CA SER A 99 12.51 -10.89 -5.78
C SER A 99 12.36 -9.74 -4.79
N PHE A 100 11.87 -8.59 -5.26
CA PHE A 100 11.55 -7.46 -4.40
C PHE A 100 10.44 -7.80 -3.38
N GLN A 101 9.34 -8.43 -3.83
CA GLN A 101 8.25 -8.86 -2.94
C GLN A 101 8.73 -9.83 -1.86
N ILE A 102 9.58 -10.80 -2.22
CA ILE A 102 10.14 -11.76 -1.26
C ILE A 102 10.95 -11.03 -0.19
N ALA A 103 11.87 -10.14 -0.59
CA ALA A 103 12.71 -9.41 0.36
C ALA A 103 11.88 -8.50 1.29
N GLN A 104 10.83 -7.86 0.77
CA GLN A 104 9.91 -7.07 1.58
C GLN A 104 9.04 -7.93 2.51
N GLY A 105 8.69 -9.14 2.09
CA GLY A 105 7.99 -10.14 2.89
C GLY A 105 8.84 -10.65 4.06
N GLU A 106 10.13 -10.93 3.83
CA GLU A 106 11.08 -11.31 4.88
C GLU A 106 11.19 -10.22 5.96
N LEU A 107 11.28 -8.95 5.55
CA LEU A 107 11.29 -7.82 6.47
C LEU A 107 10.00 -7.72 7.29
N SER A 108 8.84 -7.93 6.66
CA SER A 108 7.55 -7.97 7.37
C SER A 108 7.49 -9.08 8.40
N GLY A 109 8.00 -10.27 8.05
CA GLY A 109 8.08 -11.42 8.96
C GLY A 109 8.99 -11.16 10.14
N ALA A 110 10.18 -10.57 9.93
CA ALA A 110 11.11 -10.21 10.99
C ALA A 110 10.51 -9.16 11.94
N LEU A 111 9.84 -8.12 11.37
CA LEU A 111 9.15 -7.11 12.16
C LEU A 111 8.03 -7.72 13.02
N SER A 112 7.25 -8.64 12.46
CA SER A 112 6.18 -9.31 13.20
C SER A 112 6.74 -10.11 14.40
N ARG A 113 7.87 -10.82 14.23
CA ARG A 113 8.55 -11.52 15.34
C ARG A 113 9.05 -10.55 16.40
N LEU A 114 9.63 -9.42 15.98
CA LEU A 114 10.04 -8.36 16.92
C LEU A 114 8.85 -7.88 17.75
N LEU A 115 7.71 -7.59 17.13
CA LEU A 115 6.52 -7.10 17.82
C LEU A 115 5.95 -8.12 18.82
N VAL A 116 5.96 -9.40 18.47
CA VAL A 116 5.60 -10.50 19.42
C VAL A 116 6.57 -10.54 20.61
N THR A 117 7.86 -10.38 20.36
CA THR A 117 8.87 -10.33 21.43
C THR A 117 8.66 -9.12 22.34
N MET A 118 8.25 -7.98 21.79
CA MET A 118 7.96 -6.75 22.55
C MET A 118 6.82 -6.89 23.56
N GLU A 119 5.95 -7.90 23.43
CA GLU A 119 4.90 -8.18 24.42
C GLU A 119 5.50 -8.46 25.83
N ARG A 120 6.72 -8.93 25.90
CA ARG A 120 7.43 -9.21 27.17
C ARG A 120 8.09 -7.97 27.78
N TYR A 121 8.07 -6.82 27.08
CA TYR A 121 8.73 -5.58 27.48
C TYR A 121 7.75 -4.40 27.54
N PRO A 122 6.82 -4.38 28.50
CA PRO A 122 5.76 -3.38 28.59
C PRO A 122 6.31 -1.95 28.74
N ASP A 123 7.43 -1.79 29.44
CA ASP A 123 8.04 -0.48 29.68
C ASP A 123 8.46 0.22 28.36
N ILE A 124 8.96 -0.52 27.37
CA ILE A 124 9.31 0.02 26.07
C ILE A 124 8.04 0.32 25.27
N LYS A 125 7.09 -0.61 25.28
CA LYS A 125 5.84 -0.56 24.54
C LYS A 125 4.97 0.65 24.91
N THR A 126 5.06 1.09 26.17
CA THR A 126 4.31 2.25 26.69
C THR A 126 4.98 3.59 26.41
N THR A 127 6.21 3.63 25.89
CA THR A 127 6.87 4.88 25.55
C THR A 127 6.15 5.58 24.39
N GLN A 128 6.01 6.89 24.47
CA GLN A 128 5.37 7.68 23.41
C GLN A 128 6.08 7.50 22.07
N GLN A 129 7.41 7.49 22.08
CA GLN A 129 8.21 7.30 20.86
C GLN A 129 7.91 5.98 20.16
N PHE A 130 7.79 4.87 20.90
CA PHE A 130 7.43 3.58 20.32
C PHE A 130 6.03 3.61 19.71
N GLN A 131 5.06 4.18 20.41
CA GLN A 131 3.69 4.28 19.95
C GLN A 131 3.58 5.14 18.67
N ASP A 132 4.26 6.27 18.60
CA ASP A 132 4.28 7.15 17.43
C ASP A 132 4.88 6.45 16.19
N ILE A 133 5.94 5.65 16.40
CA ILE A 133 6.54 4.84 15.33
C ILE A 133 5.56 3.77 14.87
N MET A 134 4.85 3.09 15.77
CA MET A 134 3.89 2.05 15.42
C MET A 134 2.71 2.60 14.62
N VAL A 135 2.14 3.74 15.01
CA VAL A 135 1.10 4.44 14.24
C VAL A 135 1.62 4.84 12.85
N SER A 136 2.87 5.30 12.77
CA SER A 136 3.50 5.67 11.50
C SER A 136 3.75 4.45 10.60
N LEU A 137 4.13 3.30 11.17
CA LEU A 137 4.30 2.03 10.45
C LEU A 137 2.97 1.52 9.90
N GLU A 138 1.91 1.52 10.70
CA GLU A 138 0.55 1.14 10.27
C GLU A 138 0.06 2.04 9.13
N GLY A 139 0.21 3.36 9.28
CA GLY A 139 -0.12 4.31 8.22
C GLY A 139 0.71 4.11 6.94
N THR A 140 1.97 3.69 7.07
CA THR A 140 2.85 3.40 5.93
C THR A 140 2.44 2.10 5.22
N GLU A 141 2.01 1.06 5.97
CA GLU A 141 1.50 -0.18 5.39
C GLU A 141 0.25 0.06 4.52
N ASN A 142 -0.67 0.89 5.01
CA ASN A 142 -1.85 1.30 4.23
C ASN A 142 -1.44 2.05 2.94
N ARG A 143 -0.41 2.88 2.99
CA ARG A 143 0.12 3.59 1.80
C ARG A 143 0.81 2.64 0.83
N ILE A 144 1.54 1.61 1.33
CA ILE A 144 2.14 0.57 0.49
C ILE A 144 1.05 -0.16 -0.29
N ASN A 145 -0.02 -0.58 0.38
CA ASN A 145 -1.14 -1.27 -0.25
C ASN A 145 -1.82 -0.39 -1.32
N LEU A 146 -2.02 0.89 -1.06
CA LEU A 146 -2.55 1.84 -2.03
C LEU A 146 -1.60 1.97 -3.23
N ALA A 147 -0.30 2.23 -3.00
CA ALA A 147 0.69 2.40 -4.06
C ALA A 147 0.82 1.15 -4.93
N ARG A 148 0.77 -0.07 -4.35
CA ARG A 148 0.74 -1.34 -5.10
C ARG A 148 -0.49 -1.45 -6.00
N ASN A 149 -1.67 -1.09 -5.49
CA ASN A 149 -2.92 -1.12 -6.26
C ASN A 149 -2.90 -0.12 -7.42
N GLU A 150 -2.43 1.10 -7.19
CA GLU A 150 -2.28 2.12 -8.22
C GLU A 150 -1.25 1.69 -9.27
N TYR A 151 -0.11 1.15 -8.87
CA TYR A 151 0.89 0.57 -9.77
C TYR A 151 0.28 -0.53 -10.65
N ASN A 152 -0.42 -1.49 -10.06
CA ASN A 152 -1.08 -2.56 -10.80
C ASN A 152 -2.13 -2.00 -11.79
N GLY A 153 -2.81 -0.92 -11.43
CA GLY A 153 -3.75 -0.21 -12.30
C GLY A 153 -3.08 0.34 -13.57
N VAL A 154 -1.96 1.06 -13.41
CA VAL A 154 -1.23 1.63 -14.56
C VAL A 154 -0.53 0.56 -15.39
N VAL A 155 0.01 -0.49 -14.76
CA VAL A 155 0.57 -1.66 -15.46
C VAL A 155 -0.50 -2.37 -16.29
N LYS A 156 -1.71 -2.51 -15.78
CA LYS A 156 -2.84 -3.08 -16.54
C LYS A 156 -3.15 -2.25 -17.78
N GLU A 157 -3.18 -0.93 -17.66
CA GLU A 157 -3.43 -0.05 -18.79
C GLU A 157 -2.33 -0.17 -19.85
N TYR A 158 -1.05 -0.10 -19.43
CA TYR A 158 0.11 -0.26 -20.29
C TYR A 158 0.12 -1.61 -21.01
N ASN A 159 0.07 -2.71 -20.26
CA ASN A 159 0.09 -4.07 -20.81
C ASN A 159 -1.10 -4.33 -21.75
N SER A 160 -2.28 -3.80 -21.43
CA SER A 160 -3.45 -3.91 -22.29
C SER A 160 -3.28 -3.15 -23.60
N TYR A 161 -2.63 -1.97 -23.58
CA TYR A 161 -2.40 -1.17 -24.76
C TYR A 161 -1.40 -1.84 -25.71
N ILE A 162 -0.23 -2.28 -25.22
CA ILE A 162 0.81 -2.89 -26.07
C ILE A 162 0.39 -4.23 -26.67
N ARG A 163 -0.61 -4.90 -26.08
CA ARG A 163 -1.11 -6.21 -26.55
C ARG A 163 -2.28 -6.12 -27.54
N ARG A 164 -2.83 -4.94 -27.79
CA ARG A 164 -3.92 -4.77 -28.78
C ARG A 164 -3.36 -4.74 -30.19
N PHE A 165 -4.16 -5.19 -31.16
CA PHE A 165 -3.85 -5.01 -32.57
C PHE A 165 -4.32 -3.60 -33.01
N PRO A 166 -3.53 -2.86 -33.80
CA PRO A 166 -2.21 -3.16 -34.36
C PRO A 166 -1.02 -2.82 -33.46
N GLN A 167 -1.22 -2.29 -32.26
CA GLN A 167 -0.17 -1.82 -31.34
C GLN A 167 0.86 -2.91 -30.99
N LEU A 168 0.42 -4.19 -30.94
CA LEU A 168 1.30 -5.32 -30.71
C LEU A 168 2.49 -5.38 -31.68
N ILE A 169 2.26 -5.04 -32.95
CA ILE A 169 3.30 -5.04 -33.99
C ILE A 169 4.31 -3.93 -33.69
N TYR A 170 3.82 -2.73 -33.36
CA TYR A 170 4.67 -1.59 -33.03
C TYR A 170 5.44 -1.82 -31.72
N ALA A 171 4.79 -2.42 -30.70
CA ALA A 171 5.44 -2.76 -29.43
C ALA A 171 6.62 -3.69 -29.64
N ALA A 172 6.44 -4.77 -30.41
CA ALA A 172 7.52 -5.69 -30.76
C ALA A 172 8.65 -5.03 -31.56
N MET A 173 8.31 -4.11 -32.47
CA MET A 173 9.29 -3.40 -33.30
C MET A 173 10.11 -2.38 -32.51
N PHE A 174 9.53 -1.74 -31.49
CA PHE A 174 10.18 -0.69 -30.69
C PHE A 174 10.68 -1.18 -29.33
N GLY A 175 10.52 -2.47 -29.00
CA GLY A 175 11.04 -3.06 -27.77
C GLY A 175 10.25 -2.73 -26.50
N PHE A 176 8.93 -2.53 -26.64
CA PHE A 176 8.04 -2.36 -25.49
C PHE A 176 7.58 -3.72 -24.95
N ASP A 177 8.17 -4.14 -23.82
CA ASP A 177 7.86 -5.38 -23.17
C ASP A 177 6.81 -5.22 -22.07
N LYS A 178 6.18 -6.33 -21.70
CA LYS A 178 5.23 -6.35 -20.58
C LYS A 178 5.92 -5.99 -19.27
N ARG A 179 5.22 -5.21 -18.44
CA ARG A 179 5.59 -4.92 -17.06
C ARG A 179 4.89 -5.90 -16.11
N ALA A 180 5.62 -6.33 -15.08
CA ALA A 180 5.09 -7.27 -14.09
C ALA A 180 4.11 -6.59 -13.13
N TYR A 181 3.18 -7.37 -12.60
CA TYR A 181 2.28 -6.97 -11.54
C TYR A 181 2.85 -7.34 -10.17
N PHE A 182 2.45 -6.60 -9.14
CA PHE A 182 2.50 -7.13 -7.79
C PHE A 182 1.47 -8.24 -7.65
N GLU A 183 1.90 -9.40 -7.18
CA GLU A 183 1.00 -10.50 -6.83
C GLU A 183 0.34 -10.23 -5.47
N ALA A 184 -0.84 -10.81 -5.25
CA ALA A 184 -1.45 -10.84 -3.93
C ALA A 184 -0.58 -11.64 -2.97
N ASP A 185 -0.52 -11.22 -1.72
CA ASP A 185 0.27 -11.94 -0.72
C ASP A 185 -0.26 -13.37 -0.57
N ALA A 186 0.66 -14.35 -0.46
CA ALA A 186 0.31 -15.76 -0.35
C ALA A 186 -0.62 -15.99 0.85
N GLY A 187 -1.85 -16.40 0.58
CA GLY A 187 -2.89 -16.62 1.60
C GLY A 187 -4.04 -15.63 1.58
N ALA A 188 -3.94 -14.51 0.84
CA ALA A 188 -5.06 -13.58 0.64
C ALA A 188 -6.27 -14.24 -0.07
N GLU A 189 -6.03 -15.33 -0.78
CA GLU A 189 -7.06 -16.14 -1.45
C GLU A 189 -7.85 -17.05 -0.49
N ARG A 190 -7.37 -17.26 0.73
CA ARG A 190 -8.12 -18.02 1.72
C ARG A 190 -9.32 -17.21 2.16
N ARG A 191 -10.44 -17.42 1.49
CA ARG A 191 -11.73 -16.95 2.00
C ARG A 191 -11.85 -17.47 3.43
N VAL A 192 -11.83 -16.58 4.42
CA VAL A 192 -12.33 -16.92 5.75
C VAL A 192 -13.80 -17.23 5.53
N ASN A 193 -14.12 -18.53 5.44
CA ASN A 193 -15.50 -18.97 5.37
C ASN A 193 -16.08 -18.77 6.78
N ILE A 194 -16.58 -17.57 7.03
CA ILE A 194 -17.26 -17.25 8.29
C ILE A 194 -18.60 -17.97 8.20
N ASP A 195 -18.69 -19.14 8.84
CA ASP A 195 -19.94 -19.86 8.99
C ASP A 195 -20.82 -19.12 10.00
N PHE A 196 -21.78 -18.38 9.48
CA PHE A 196 -22.80 -17.67 10.28
C PHE A 196 -23.90 -18.60 10.81
N SER A 197 -23.84 -19.92 10.57
CA SER A 197 -24.88 -20.86 11.01
C SER A 197 -24.98 -20.94 12.54
N ASP A 198 -23.89 -20.70 13.26
CA ASP A 198 -23.91 -20.65 14.73
C ASP A 198 -24.65 -19.42 15.28
N LEU A 199 -24.73 -18.33 14.56
CA LEU A 199 -25.52 -17.15 14.96
C LEU A 199 -27.02 -17.42 14.92
N LYS A 200 -27.49 -18.37 14.09
CA LYS A 200 -28.90 -18.80 14.06
C LYS A 200 -29.26 -19.76 15.19
N ARG A 201 -28.28 -20.34 15.88
CA ARG A 201 -28.49 -21.26 17.01
C ARG A 201 -28.47 -20.58 18.38
N MET A 202 -28.19 -19.28 18.46
CA MET A 202 -28.39 -18.58 19.72
C MET A 202 -29.89 -18.54 20.01
N PRO A 203 -30.34 -19.20 21.09
CA PRO A 203 -31.74 -19.12 21.49
C PRO A 203 -32.03 -17.64 21.72
N ASN A 204 -33.17 -17.20 21.17
CA ASN A 204 -33.71 -15.85 21.35
C ASN A 204 -34.13 -15.68 22.84
N ASN A 205 -33.15 -15.73 23.73
CA ASN A 205 -33.37 -15.60 25.15
C ASN A 205 -32.91 -14.21 25.60
N GLN A 206 -33.85 -13.30 25.59
CA GLN A 206 -33.89 -12.11 26.42
C GLN A 206 -32.77 -11.06 26.12
N VAL A 207 -32.97 -10.30 25.07
CA VAL A 207 -32.65 -8.88 25.19
C VAL A 207 -33.76 -8.30 26.08
N GLN A 208 -33.64 -8.44 27.40
CA GLN A 208 -34.30 -7.53 28.30
C GLN A 208 -33.77 -6.13 27.99
N PRO A 209 -34.67 -5.15 27.71
CA PRO A 209 -34.22 -3.77 27.65
C PRO A 209 -33.64 -3.43 29.02
N GLN A 210 -32.31 -3.28 29.11
CA GLN A 210 -31.73 -2.69 30.30
C GLN A 210 -32.37 -1.34 30.49
N ALA A 211 -33.06 -1.20 31.61
CA ALA A 211 -33.66 0.04 32.05
C ALA A 211 -32.61 1.14 31.90
N GLN A 212 -32.91 2.15 31.11
CA GLN A 212 -32.11 3.36 31.02
C GLN A 212 -31.82 3.84 32.45
N PRO A 213 -30.56 4.20 32.77
CA PRO A 213 -30.24 4.88 34.01
C PRO A 213 -31.19 6.13 34.09
N GLN A 214 -32.06 6.13 35.08
CA GLN A 214 -32.90 7.29 35.35
C GLN A 214 -31.95 8.48 35.55
N GLN A 215 -32.08 9.50 34.69
CA GLN A 215 -31.45 10.79 34.93
C GLN A 215 -31.93 11.31 36.30
N PRO A 216 -31.00 11.76 37.17
CA PRO A 216 -31.40 12.41 38.42
C PRO A 216 -32.28 13.62 38.08
N ALA A 217 -33.40 13.74 38.75
CA ALA A 217 -34.30 14.88 38.65
C ALA A 217 -33.52 16.20 38.85
N PRO A 218 -33.86 17.28 38.13
CA PRO A 218 -33.19 18.57 38.30
C PRO A 218 -33.37 19.03 39.75
N GLN A 219 -32.25 19.19 40.47
CA GLN A 219 -32.23 19.82 41.77
C GLN A 219 -32.67 21.27 41.60
N GLN A 220 -33.78 21.63 42.22
CA GLN A 220 -34.24 23.01 42.34
C GLN A 220 -33.17 23.79 43.15
N ILE A 221 -32.56 24.76 42.50
CA ILE A 221 -31.68 25.75 43.12
C ILE A 221 -32.55 26.58 44.04
N PRO A 222 -32.24 26.67 45.35
CA PRO A 222 -32.97 27.59 46.26
C PRO A 222 -32.74 29.02 45.79
N ALA A 223 -33.82 29.79 45.73
CA ALA A 223 -33.79 31.22 45.41
C ALA A 223 -32.86 31.97 46.34
N ALA A 224 -31.97 32.76 45.76
CA ALA A 224 -31.07 33.67 46.47
C ALA A 224 -31.88 34.67 47.28
N GLN A 225 -31.67 34.74 48.59
CA GLN A 225 -32.17 35.80 49.45
C GLN A 225 -31.41 37.11 49.12
N PRO A 226 -32.13 38.24 49.11
CA PRO A 226 -31.46 39.54 48.86
C PRO A 226 -30.59 39.94 50.05
N GLU A 227 -29.36 40.34 49.78
CA GLU A 227 -28.43 40.94 50.75
C GLU A 227 -29.01 42.23 51.30
N PRO A 228 -28.87 42.51 52.63
CA PRO A 228 -29.24 43.74 53.20
C PRO A 228 -28.23 44.87 52.84
N THR A 229 -28.78 45.95 52.34
CA THR A 229 -28.14 47.22 52.08
C THR A 229 -27.49 47.74 53.36
N ALA A 230 -26.18 47.89 53.45
CA ALA A 230 -25.51 48.66 54.50
C ALA A 230 -25.58 50.13 54.12
N ALA A 231 -26.25 50.88 54.99
CA ALA A 231 -26.29 52.33 54.96
C ALA A 231 -25.00 52.91 55.58
N GLU A 232 -24.57 53.97 54.98
CA GLU A 232 -23.72 55.07 55.46
C GLU A 232 -23.31 55.13 56.96
N GLU A 233 -22.01 55.24 57.18
CA GLU A 233 -21.39 56.36 57.83
C GLU A 233 -19.85 56.34 57.52
#